data_477ff784dd668593f9200a76682f7032
#
_entry.id   477ff784dd668593f9200a76682f7032
#
_cell.length_a   1.000
_cell.length_b   1.000
_cell.length_c   1.000
_cell.angle_alpha   90.00
_cell.angle_beta   90.00
_cell.angle_gamma   90.00
#
_symmetry.space_group_name_H-M   'P 1'
#
loop_
_entity.id
_entity.type
_entity.pdbx_description
1 polymer ?
#
loop_
_entity_poly.entity_id
_entity_poly.type
_entity_poly.pdbx_seq_one_letter_code
_entity_poly.pdbx_strand_id
1 'polypeptide(L)'
;KIWLSSYEPGVRAEVDVRAYASIGAVFDEAVQKFGNRPGFSNMGVTQTYAETARLVDQFASYLQNVLKLPRGERVAVMMPNVLQYPVAVFGILKAGYVVVNVNPLYTPRELEHQLKDSGATTILVLENFANTLEQVLPRTPVKNVILTSVGDMLGLLKGTLVNFVLRKVKKMVPEYRIPHAVRLKDALNLGSQHALQPVDVTLEDLAFLQYTGGTTGVAKGAELTHANIMANMQQAGEWIGRHVRDGEEVIVTALPLYHIFCLTANLMVFTRHGAKNLLI
;
A
#
# COMPACT_ATOMS: atom_id res chain seq x y z
N LYS A 1 -14.52 -16.13 -29.76
CA LYS A 1 -14.32 -16.11 -28.28
C LYS A 1 -14.97 -17.36 -27.68
N ILE A 2 -14.43 -18.56 -27.99
CA ILE A 2 -14.98 -19.86 -27.56
C ILE A 2 -15.07 -20.02 -26.03
N TRP A 3 -14.17 -19.34 -25.28
CA TRP A 3 -14.18 -19.40 -23.82
C TRP A 3 -15.41 -18.78 -23.15
N LEU A 4 -16.16 -17.90 -23.83
CA LEU A 4 -17.34 -17.27 -23.27
C LEU A 4 -18.45 -18.27 -22.95
N SER A 5 -18.48 -19.43 -23.65
CA SER A 5 -19.41 -20.52 -23.36
C SER A 5 -19.17 -21.18 -21.99
N SER A 6 -17.97 -20.97 -21.41
CA SER A 6 -17.59 -21.50 -20.09
C SER A 6 -17.75 -20.48 -18.98
N TYR A 7 -18.20 -19.25 -19.29
CA TYR A 7 -18.47 -18.26 -18.26
C TYR A 7 -19.76 -18.63 -17.50
N GLU A 8 -19.74 -18.38 -16.21
CA GLU A 8 -20.97 -18.50 -15.42
C GLU A 8 -22.06 -17.57 -15.94
N PRO A 9 -23.34 -17.98 -15.89
CA PRO A 9 -24.43 -17.13 -16.34
C PRO A 9 -24.42 -15.76 -15.68
N GLY A 10 -24.35 -14.67 -16.47
CA GLY A 10 -24.35 -13.26 -16.05
C GLY A 10 -22.97 -12.67 -15.76
N VAL A 11 -21.85 -13.42 -15.84
CA VAL A 11 -20.51 -12.84 -15.91
C VAL A 11 -20.37 -12.11 -17.26
N ARG A 12 -20.04 -10.82 -17.21
CA ARG A 12 -19.91 -10.02 -18.43
C ARG A 12 -18.66 -10.42 -19.20
N ALA A 13 -18.79 -10.43 -20.52
CA ALA A 13 -17.68 -10.74 -21.42
C ALA A 13 -16.60 -9.65 -21.44
N GLU A 14 -16.98 -8.43 -21.11
CA GLU A 14 -16.10 -7.24 -21.12
C GLU A 14 -16.41 -6.39 -19.90
N VAL A 15 -15.39 -5.71 -19.39
CA VAL A 15 -15.47 -4.79 -18.24
C VAL A 15 -15.25 -3.35 -18.69
N ASP A 16 -15.84 -2.41 -17.97
CA ASP A 16 -15.61 -0.99 -18.18
C ASP A 16 -14.42 -0.51 -17.33
N VAL A 17 -13.24 -0.43 -17.93
CA VAL A 17 -12.03 0.05 -17.28
C VAL A 17 -12.17 1.52 -16.84
N ARG A 18 -13.05 2.29 -17.49
CA ARG A 18 -13.27 3.71 -17.22
C ARG A 18 -14.35 4.00 -16.20
N ALA A 19 -14.89 2.97 -15.54
CA ALA A 19 -15.89 3.12 -14.47
C ALA A 19 -15.41 4.01 -13.32
N TYR A 20 -14.10 4.15 -13.15
CA TYR A 20 -13.46 5.03 -12.18
C TYR A 20 -12.30 5.78 -12.82
N ALA A 21 -12.05 7.01 -12.37
CA ALA A 21 -10.96 7.83 -12.88
C ALA A 21 -9.57 7.32 -12.45
N SER A 22 -9.48 6.71 -11.26
CA SER A 22 -8.23 6.19 -10.68
C SER A 22 -8.50 5.19 -9.56
N ILE A 23 -7.44 4.51 -9.09
CA ILE A 23 -7.53 3.63 -7.90
C ILE A 23 -7.90 4.45 -6.66
N GLY A 24 -7.41 5.70 -6.54
CA GLY A 24 -7.79 6.61 -5.47
C GLY A 24 -9.30 6.88 -5.46
N ALA A 25 -9.91 7.06 -6.64
CA ALA A 25 -11.37 7.26 -6.76
C ALA A 25 -12.17 6.04 -6.29
N VAL A 26 -11.68 4.82 -6.50
CA VAL A 26 -12.32 3.60 -5.96
C VAL A 26 -12.29 3.61 -4.43
N PHE A 27 -11.15 3.99 -3.84
CA PHE A 27 -11.04 4.08 -2.38
C PHE A 27 -11.96 5.18 -1.82
N ASP A 28 -12.01 6.36 -2.45
CA ASP A 28 -12.87 7.46 -2.02
C ASP A 28 -14.37 7.08 -2.09
N GLU A 29 -14.79 6.36 -3.14
CA GLU A 29 -16.16 5.83 -3.23
C GLU A 29 -16.45 4.82 -2.12
N ALA A 30 -15.50 3.90 -1.83
CA ALA A 30 -15.63 2.96 -0.74
C ALA A 30 -15.76 3.68 0.62
N VAL A 31 -14.98 4.73 0.84
CA VAL A 31 -15.09 5.58 2.05
C VAL A 31 -16.45 6.27 2.14
N GLN A 32 -16.95 6.80 1.02
CA GLN A 32 -18.26 7.44 0.97
C GLN A 32 -19.39 6.46 1.31
N LYS A 33 -19.34 5.24 0.76
CA LYS A 33 -20.38 4.23 0.97
C LYS A 33 -20.28 3.52 2.33
N PHE A 34 -19.07 3.25 2.79
CA PHE A 34 -18.79 2.34 3.91
C PHE A 34 -17.99 2.99 5.05
N GLY A 35 -17.92 4.33 5.12
CA GLY A 35 -17.02 5.06 6.02
C GLY A 35 -17.01 4.59 7.46
N ASN A 36 -18.17 4.31 8.05
CA ASN A 36 -18.29 3.84 9.44
C ASN A 36 -18.13 2.31 9.62
N ARG A 37 -17.96 1.56 8.51
CA ARG A 37 -17.76 0.12 8.59
C ARG A 37 -16.29 -0.23 8.83
N PRO A 38 -16.02 -1.40 9.46
CA PRO A 38 -14.67 -1.92 9.60
C PRO A 38 -13.99 -2.08 8.22
N GLY A 39 -12.84 -1.45 8.02
CA GLY A 39 -12.06 -1.56 6.79
C GLY A 39 -10.87 -2.50 6.93
N PHE A 40 -9.99 -2.24 7.88
CA PHE A 40 -8.74 -2.98 8.05
C PHE A 40 -8.54 -3.39 9.51
N SER A 41 -8.14 -4.64 9.73
CA SER A 41 -7.92 -5.18 11.06
C SER A 41 -6.59 -5.92 11.13
N ASN A 42 -5.80 -5.68 12.17
CA ASN A 42 -4.54 -6.39 12.44
C ASN A 42 -4.34 -6.50 13.95
N MET A 43 -3.88 -7.65 14.41
CA MET A 43 -3.60 -7.90 15.83
C MET A 43 -4.76 -7.49 16.77
N GLY A 44 -6.03 -7.66 16.35
CA GLY A 44 -7.21 -7.34 17.16
C GLY A 44 -7.53 -5.84 17.28
N VAL A 45 -6.89 -4.98 16.47
CA VAL A 45 -7.25 -3.57 16.28
C VAL A 45 -7.89 -3.42 14.93
N THR A 46 -8.98 -2.68 14.85
CA THR A 46 -9.72 -2.45 13.62
C THR A 46 -9.82 -0.95 13.37
N GLN A 47 -9.53 -0.52 12.15
CA GLN A 47 -9.78 0.82 11.63
C GLN A 47 -11.00 0.78 10.70
N THR A 48 -11.85 1.76 10.80
CA THR A 48 -12.93 1.99 9.83
C THR A 48 -12.37 2.55 8.53
N TYR A 49 -13.18 2.52 7.47
CA TYR A 49 -12.82 3.19 6.21
C TYR A 49 -12.56 4.69 6.39
N ALA A 50 -13.38 5.38 7.20
CA ALA A 50 -13.20 6.80 7.49
C ALA A 50 -11.92 7.10 8.29
N GLU A 51 -11.59 6.28 9.29
CA GLU A 51 -10.32 6.42 10.03
C GLU A 51 -9.11 6.19 9.13
N THR A 52 -9.18 5.19 8.27
CA THR A 52 -8.12 4.93 7.28
C THR A 52 -8.00 6.08 6.29
N ALA A 53 -9.12 6.61 5.76
CA ALA A 53 -9.12 7.72 4.83
C ALA A 53 -8.47 8.97 5.41
N ARG A 54 -8.76 9.30 6.67
CA ARG A 54 -8.10 10.42 7.36
C ARG A 54 -6.57 10.25 7.40
N LEU A 55 -6.08 9.06 7.67
CA LEU A 55 -4.64 8.77 7.69
C LEU A 55 -4.04 8.79 6.27
N VAL A 56 -4.79 8.30 5.28
CA VAL A 56 -4.44 8.38 3.85
C VAL A 56 -4.24 9.83 3.42
N ASP A 57 -5.19 10.71 3.74
CA ASP A 57 -5.12 12.13 3.41
C ASP A 57 -3.96 12.84 4.11
N GLN A 58 -3.71 12.52 5.37
CA GLN A 58 -2.57 13.04 6.12
C GLN A 58 -1.24 12.60 5.51
N PHE A 59 -1.12 11.34 5.12
CA PHE A 59 0.09 10.84 4.49
C PHE A 59 0.30 11.44 3.09
N ALA A 60 -0.74 11.49 2.28
CA ALA A 60 -0.72 12.12 0.97
C ALA A 60 -0.29 13.60 1.06
N SER A 61 -0.89 14.33 1.99
CA SER A 61 -0.55 15.73 2.26
C SER A 61 0.90 15.92 2.72
N TYR A 62 1.42 15.00 3.57
CA TYR A 62 2.83 15.02 3.96
C TYR A 62 3.76 14.90 2.76
N LEU A 63 3.48 13.96 1.85
CA LEU A 63 4.29 13.77 0.63
C LEU A 63 4.27 15.01 -0.26
N GLN A 64 3.10 15.65 -0.42
CA GLN A 64 2.92 16.82 -1.27
C GLN A 64 3.47 18.10 -0.65
N ASN A 65 3.11 18.40 0.58
CA ASN A 65 3.29 19.72 1.16
C ASN A 65 4.54 19.84 2.03
N VAL A 66 4.97 18.75 2.66
CA VAL A 66 6.16 18.72 3.52
C VAL A 66 7.38 18.25 2.74
N LEU A 67 7.31 17.09 2.09
CA LEU A 67 8.40 16.59 1.26
C LEU A 67 8.46 17.27 -0.12
N LYS A 68 7.34 17.85 -0.59
CA LYS A 68 7.23 18.55 -1.88
C LYS A 68 7.69 17.68 -3.05
N LEU A 69 7.29 16.42 -3.04
CA LEU A 69 7.66 15.49 -4.09
C LEU A 69 7.04 15.94 -5.43
N PRO A 70 7.77 15.83 -6.55
CA PRO A 70 7.21 16.11 -7.87
C PRO A 70 6.19 15.04 -8.26
N ARG A 71 5.19 15.39 -9.08
CA ARG A 71 4.19 14.45 -9.60
C ARG A 71 4.86 13.24 -10.25
N GLY A 72 4.30 12.05 -10.04
CA GLY A 72 4.83 10.81 -10.58
C GLY A 72 6.10 10.29 -9.87
N GLU A 73 6.49 10.92 -8.75
CA GLU A 73 7.63 10.45 -7.96
C GLU A 73 7.37 9.05 -7.40
N ARG A 74 8.43 8.29 -7.25
CA ARG A 74 8.38 6.89 -6.81
C ARG A 74 8.61 6.79 -5.32
N VAL A 75 7.64 6.20 -4.62
CA VAL A 75 7.69 6.00 -3.16
C VAL A 75 7.72 4.50 -2.86
N ALA A 76 8.82 4.03 -2.30
CA ALA A 76 8.98 2.63 -1.93
C ALA A 76 8.24 2.33 -0.61
N VAL A 77 7.59 1.16 -0.54
CA VAL A 77 6.89 0.67 0.64
C VAL A 77 7.45 -0.70 1.00
N MET A 78 8.14 -0.80 2.15
CA MET A 78 8.82 -2.00 2.62
C MET A 78 8.27 -2.44 3.97
N MET A 79 7.18 -3.19 3.95
CA MET A 79 6.52 -3.71 5.15
C MET A 79 5.64 -4.91 4.83
N PRO A 80 5.36 -5.79 5.81
CA PRO A 80 4.37 -6.86 5.69
C PRO A 80 2.93 -6.31 5.84
N ASN A 81 1.96 -7.22 6.02
CA ASN A 81 0.56 -6.89 6.21
C ASN A 81 0.31 -6.24 7.58
N VAL A 82 0.46 -4.94 7.66
CA VAL A 82 0.18 -4.12 8.86
C VAL A 82 -0.79 -2.99 8.49
N LEU A 83 -1.44 -2.38 9.49
CA LEU A 83 -2.42 -1.30 9.27
C LEU A 83 -1.86 -0.09 8.50
N GLN A 84 -0.56 0.12 8.55
CA GLN A 84 0.14 1.17 7.83
C GLN A 84 0.18 0.95 6.32
N TYR A 85 0.07 -0.33 5.86
CA TYR A 85 0.20 -0.64 4.44
C TYR A 85 -0.92 -0.01 3.57
N PRO A 86 -2.22 -0.20 3.87
CA PRO A 86 -3.27 0.47 3.11
C PRO A 86 -3.18 2.00 3.18
N VAL A 87 -2.81 2.56 4.32
CA VAL A 87 -2.59 4.02 4.47
C VAL A 87 -1.50 4.50 3.51
N ALA A 88 -0.37 3.79 3.45
CA ALA A 88 0.73 4.11 2.57
C ALA A 88 0.33 4.04 1.09
N VAL A 89 -0.23 2.91 0.66
CA VAL A 89 -0.57 2.66 -0.74
C VAL A 89 -1.60 3.67 -1.24
N PHE A 90 -2.73 3.82 -0.54
CA PHE A 90 -3.76 4.76 -0.98
C PHE A 90 -3.29 6.22 -0.87
N GLY A 91 -2.47 6.56 0.14
CA GLY A 91 -1.90 7.90 0.29
C GLY A 91 -0.95 8.28 -0.85
N ILE A 92 -0.08 7.37 -1.26
CA ILE A 92 0.83 7.56 -2.40
C ILE A 92 0.03 7.75 -3.69
N LEU A 93 -0.92 6.86 -3.97
CA LEU A 93 -1.72 6.90 -5.20
C LEU A 93 -2.61 8.15 -5.26
N LYS A 94 -3.25 8.53 -4.15
CA LYS A 94 -4.10 9.70 -4.06
C LYS A 94 -3.32 11.01 -4.26
N ALA A 95 -2.06 11.02 -3.83
CA ALA A 95 -1.17 12.17 -4.03
C ALA A 95 -0.58 12.26 -5.45
N GLY A 96 -0.88 11.30 -6.34
CA GLY A 96 -0.38 11.28 -7.72
C GLY A 96 1.04 10.74 -7.85
N TYR A 97 1.44 9.84 -6.95
CA TYR A 97 2.75 9.19 -6.92
C TYR A 97 2.67 7.71 -7.25
N VAL A 98 3.82 7.11 -7.53
CA VAL A 98 3.95 5.70 -7.91
C VAL A 98 4.39 4.88 -6.70
N VAL A 99 3.67 3.80 -6.41
CA VAL A 99 4.04 2.86 -5.36
C VAL A 99 5.10 1.89 -5.89
N VAL A 100 6.21 1.76 -5.17
CA VAL A 100 7.20 0.71 -5.41
C VAL A 100 7.12 -0.30 -4.28
N ASN A 101 6.46 -1.43 -4.53
CA ASN A 101 6.33 -2.49 -3.53
C ASN A 101 7.67 -3.21 -3.35
N VAL A 102 8.15 -3.25 -2.12
CA VAL A 102 9.43 -3.89 -1.75
C VAL A 102 9.16 -5.09 -0.85
N ASN A 103 9.72 -6.24 -1.24
CA ASN A 103 9.70 -7.42 -0.35
C ASN A 103 10.56 -7.13 0.90
N PRO A 104 9.98 -7.12 2.11
CA PRO A 104 10.72 -6.83 3.33
C PRO A 104 11.81 -7.86 3.65
N LEU A 105 11.76 -9.04 3.04
CA LEU A 105 12.74 -10.10 3.24
C LEU A 105 13.92 -10.03 2.24
N TYR A 106 14.01 -8.99 1.43
CA TYR A 106 15.12 -8.82 0.50
C TYR A 106 16.45 -8.70 1.24
N THR A 107 17.46 -9.31 0.67
CA THR A 107 18.86 -9.09 1.06
C THR A 107 19.27 -7.64 0.73
N PRO A 108 20.35 -7.12 1.34
CA PRO A 108 20.86 -5.79 0.99
C PRO A 108 21.11 -5.62 -0.52
N ARG A 109 21.62 -6.64 -1.21
CA ARG A 109 21.89 -6.60 -2.65
C ARG A 109 20.61 -6.45 -3.48
N GLU A 110 19.57 -7.20 -3.14
CA GLU A 110 18.27 -7.13 -3.84
C GLU A 110 17.59 -5.78 -3.59
N LEU A 111 17.63 -5.29 -2.35
CA LEU A 111 17.08 -3.99 -2.00
C LEU A 111 17.81 -2.84 -2.71
N GLU A 112 19.15 -2.87 -2.73
CA GLU A 112 19.96 -1.88 -3.44
C GLU A 112 19.62 -1.86 -4.93
N HIS A 113 19.52 -3.05 -5.54
CA HIS A 113 19.15 -3.16 -6.95
C HIS A 113 17.77 -2.52 -7.20
N GLN A 114 16.75 -2.93 -6.45
CA GLN A 114 15.39 -2.45 -6.66
C GLN A 114 15.27 -0.93 -6.45
N LEU A 115 15.91 -0.37 -5.42
CA LEU A 115 15.85 1.06 -5.15
C LEU A 115 16.57 1.88 -6.23
N LYS A 116 17.68 1.37 -6.79
CA LYS A 116 18.38 2.00 -7.91
C LYS A 116 17.59 1.94 -9.21
N ASP A 117 17.09 0.76 -9.54
CA ASP A 117 16.35 0.50 -10.78
C ASP A 117 15.01 1.25 -10.81
N SER A 118 14.28 1.23 -9.71
CA SER A 118 13.03 2.00 -9.60
C SER A 118 13.24 3.51 -9.56
N GLY A 119 14.41 3.97 -9.14
CA GLY A 119 14.70 5.38 -8.92
C GLY A 119 13.91 5.99 -7.75
N ALA A 120 13.41 5.18 -6.81
CA ALA A 120 12.63 5.67 -5.68
C ALA A 120 13.47 6.60 -4.79
N THR A 121 13.01 7.83 -4.58
CA THR A 121 13.70 8.83 -3.74
C THR A 121 13.16 8.88 -2.31
N THR A 122 12.03 8.22 -2.06
CA THR A 122 11.38 8.14 -0.74
C THR A 122 11.07 6.69 -0.42
N ILE A 123 11.29 6.28 0.83
CA ILE A 123 10.91 4.94 1.31
C ILE A 123 10.19 5.03 2.66
N LEU A 124 9.05 4.33 2.75
CA LEU A 124 8.40 4.00 4.01
C LEU A 124 8.73 2.56 4.38
N VAL A 125 9.41 2.37 5.50
CA VAL A 125 9.93 1.06 5.91
C VAL A 125 9.54 0.72 7.36
N LEU A 126 9.18 -0.55 7.58
CA LEU A 126 9.01 -1.06 8.94
C LEU A 126 10.39 -1.21 9.61
N GLU A 127 10.55 -0.73 10.83
CA GLU A 127 11.84 -0.67 11.54
C GLU A 127 12.56 -2.03 11.67
N ASN A 128 11.81 -3.13 11.59
CA ASN A 128 12.39 -4.48 11.57
C ASN A 128 13.38 -4.70 10.42
N PHE A 129 13.23 -3.93 9.35
CA PHE A 129 14.02 -4.02 8.12
C PHE A 129 14.93 -2.79 7.90
N ALA A 130 14.93 -1.86 8.86
CA ALA A 130 15.71 -0.61 8.76
C ALA A 130 17.23 -0.87 8.72
N ASN A 131 17.73 -1.92 9.38
CA ASN A 131 19.13 -2.32 9.30
C ASN A 131 19.55 -2.73 7.87
N THR A 132 18.68 -3.47 7.16
CA THR A 132 18.92 -3.81 5.74
C THR A 132 18.97 -2.58 4.87
N LEU A 133 18.05 -1.61 5.11
CA LEU A 133 18.04 -0.34 4.38
C LEU A 133 19.30 0.48 4.67
N GLU A 134 19.71 0.60 5.93
CA GLU A 134 20.90 1.36 6.33
C GLU A 134 22.14 0.92 5.54
N GLN A 135 22.34 -0.38 5.36
CA GLN A 135 23.50 -0.93 4.64
C GLN A 135 23.58 -0.48 3.18
N VAL A 136 22.46 -0.15 2.55
CA VAL A 136 22.41 0.19 1.12
C VAL A 136 22.11 1.67 0.85
N LEU A 137 21.57 2.37 1.83
CA LEU A 137 21.09 3.74 1.69
C LEU A 137 22.10 4.69 1.01
N PRO A 138 23.40 4.69 1.36
CA PRO A 138 24.38 5.57 0.73
C PRO A 138 24.61 5.30 -0.78
N ARG A 139 24.18 4.14 -1.27
CA ARG A 139 24.36 3.71 -2.65
C ARG A 139 23.05 3.75 -3.46
N THR A 140 21.99 4.30 -2.91
CA THR A 140 20.66 4.40 -3.54
C THR A 140 20.25 5.86 -3.77
N PRO A 141 19.27 6.15 -4.63
CA PRO A 141 18.75 7.50 -4.82
C PRO A 141 17.84 7.98 -3.66
N VAL A 142 17.58 7.16 -2.65
CA VAL A 142 16.68 7.47 -1.55
C VAL A 142 17.20 8.66 -0.74
N LYS A 143 16.38 9.70 -0.64
CA LYS A 143 16.63 10.93 0.10
C LYS A 143 15.79 11.02 1.39
N ASN A 144 14.56 10.49 1.32
CA ASN A 144 13.60 10.57 2.41
C ASN A 144 13.32 9.17 2.95
N VAL A 145 13.54 8.98 4.25
CA VAL A 145 13.25 7.72 4.94
C VAL A 145 12.16 7.98 5.98
N ILE A 146 11.06 7.24 5.87
CA ILE A 146 9.96 7.25 6.83
C ILE A 146 9.97 5.90 7.53
N LEU A 147 10.04 5.91 8.85
CA LEU A 147 10.07 4.72 9.69
C LEU A 147 8.74 4.50 10.41
N THR A 148 8.27 3.27 10.42
CA THR A 148 7.13 2.85 11.24
C THR A 148 7.46 1.60 12.04
N SER A 149 6.73 1.38 13.13
CA SER A 149 6.83 0.18 13.97
C SER A 149 5.51 -0.59 13.91
N VAL A 150 5.53 -1.89 14.13
CA VAL A 150 4.32 -2.74 14.08
C VAL A 150 3.20 -2.17 14.96
N GLY A 151 3.55 -1.68 16.16
CA GLY A 151 2.59 -1.17 17.14
C GLY A 151 2.07 0.25 16.87
N ASP A 152 2.60 0.99 15.89
CA ASP A 152 2.30 2.43 15.75
C ASP A 152 0.83 2.75 15.49
N MET A 153 0.08 1.81 14.89
CA MET A 153 -1.36 1.95 14.64
C MET A 153 -2.24 1.04 15.52
N LEU A 154 -1.67 0.44 16.58
CA LEU A 154 -2.42 -0.44 17.50
C LEU A 154 -2.97 0.28 18.74
N GLY A 155 -2.96 1.61 18.78
CA GLY A 155 -3.32 2.41 19.93
C GLY A 155 -2.17 2.54 20.94
N LEU A 156 -2.31 3.46 21.91
CA LEU A 156 -1.21 3.84 22.78
C LEU A 156 -0.68 2.68 23.64
N LEU A 157 -1.55 2.03 24.41
CA LEU A 157 -1.13 0.98 25.35
C LEU A 157 -0.63 -0.27 24.61
N LYS A 158 -1.46 -0.79 23.71
CA LYS A 158 -1.15 -2.02 22.97
C LYS A 158 0.05 -1.81 22.05
N GLY A 159 0.10 -0.68 21.32
CA GLY A 159 1.20 -0.36 20.45
C GLY A 159 2.54 -0.26 21.17
N THR A 160 2.56 0.42 22.33
CA THR A 160 3.78 0.52 23.17
C THR A 160 4.24 -0.85 23.65
N LEU A 161 3.31 -1.69 24.12
CA LEU A 161 3.63 -3.05 24.57
C LEU A 161 4.16 -3.91 23.43
N VAL A 162 3.51 -3.90 22.26
CA VAL A 162 3.95 -4.66 21.08
C VAL A 162 5.34 -4.22 20.64
N ASN A 163 5.58 -2.91 20.51
CA ASN A 163 6.88 -2.38 20.13
C ASN A 163 7.97 -2.73 21.15
N PHE A 164 7.66 -2.68 22.45
CA PHE A 164 8.59 -3.09 23.50
C PHE A 164 8.94 -4.59 23.39
N VAL A 165 7.93 -5.44 23.24
CA VAL A 165 8.13 -6.90 23.11
C VAL A 165 8.97 -7.22 21.87
N LEU A 166 8.67 -6.62 20.73
CA LEU A 166 9.42 -6.88 19.48
C LEU A 166 10.87 -6.41 19.57
N ARG A 167 11.12 -5.24 20.18
CA ARG A 167 12.48 -4.68 20.32
C ARG A 167 13.29 -5.36 21.40
N LYS A 168 12.74 -5.52 22.62
CA LYS A 168 13.51 -5.91 23.80
C LYS A 168 13.41 -7.40 24.12
N VAL A 169 12.25 -8.02 23.93
CA VAL A 169 12.02 -9.43 24.28
C VAL A 169 12.35 -10.34 23.10
N LYS A 170 11.71 -10.09 21.94
CA LYS A 170 11.88 -10.91 20.74
C LYS A 170 13.14 -10.55 19.94
N LYS A 171 13.71 -9.38 20.16
CA LYS A 171 14.87 -8.85 19.43
C LYS A 171 14.70 -8.90 17.91
N MET A 172 13.47 -8.65 17.44
CA MET A 172 13.11 -8.68 16.02
C MET A 172 13.38 -7.35 15.30
N VAL A 173 13.88 -6.36 16.01
CA VAL A 173 14.32 -5.08 15.44
C VAL A 173 15.83 -4.98 15.67
N PRO A 174 16.65 -5.30 14.64
CA PRO A 174 18.10 -5.11 14.70
C PRO A 174 18.47 -3.64 14.93
N GLU A 175 19.64 -3.39 15.50
CA GLU A 175 20.14 -2.02 15.63
C GLU A 175 20.35 -1.38 14.26
N TYR A 176 19.96 -0.12 14.14
CA TYR A 176 20.14 0.69 12.94
C TYR A 176 20.36 2.16 13.30
N ARG A 177 21.02 2.88 12.39
CA ARG A 177 21.26 4.31 12.53
C ARG A 177 20.92 5.03 11.22
N ILE A 178 19.73 5.63 11.14
CA ILE A 178 19.30 6.47 10.02
C ILE A 178 18.90 7.84 10.58
N PRO A 179 19.88 8.77 10.72
CA PRO A 179 19.71 10.00 11.52
C PRO A 179 18.60 10.93 11.01
N HIS A 180 18.33 10.93 9.71
CA HIS A 180 17.36 11.83 9.08
C HIS A 180 15.99 11.16 8.83
N ALA A 181 15.77 9.96 9.39
CA ALA A 181 14.50 9.29 9.25
C ALA A 181 13.41 9.99 10.08
N VAL A 182 12.24 10.16 9.47
CA VAL A 182 11.04 10.69 10.12
C VAL A 182 10.15 9.54 10.56
N ARG A 183 9.56 9.59 11.73
CA ARG A 183 8.58 8.60 12.15
C ARG A 183 7.26 8.82 11.39
N LEU A 184 6.60 7.73 10.98
CA LEU A 184 5.31 7.82 10.27
C LEU A 184 4.28 8.63 11.06
N LYS A 185 4.25 8.48 12.40
CA LYS A 185 3.36 9.26 13.25
C LYS A 185 3.62 10.77 13.14
N ASP A 186 4.89 11.17 13.06
CA ASP A 186 5.25 12.57 12.90
C ASP A 186 4.95 13.07 11.48
N ALA A 187 5.18 12.23 10.48
CA ALA A 187 4.80 12.50 9.09
C ALA A 187 3.29 12.74 8.95
N LEU A 188 2.46 11.88 9.55
CA LEU A 188 1.00 12.05 9.58
C LEU A 188 0.57 13.34 10.29
N ASN A 189 1.21 13.64 11.43
CA ASN A 189 0.93 14.88 12.17
C ASN A 189 1.31 16.13 11.37
N LEU A 190 2.47 16.14 10.72
CA LEU A 190 2.88 17.23 9.84
C LEU A 190 1.93 17.36 8.65
N GLY A 191 1.57 16.25 8.01
CA GLY A 191 0.60 16.25 6.90
C GLY A 191 -0.78 16.78 7.29
N SER A 192 -1.22 16.52 8.54
CA SER A 192 -2.51 17.01 9.03
C SER A 192 -2.60 18.55 9.15
N GLN A 193 -1.46 19.23 9.11
CA GLN A 193 -1.39 20.70 9.20
C GLN A 193 -1.58 21.38 7.84
N HIS A 194 -1.66 20.64 6.76
CA HIS A 194 -1.81 21.12 5.40
C HIS A 194 -3.00 20.46 4.71
N ALA A 195 -3.70 21.21 3.87
CA ALA A 195 -4.72 20.63 3.02
C ALA A 195 -4.11 19.78 1.91
N LEU A 196 -4.65 18.58 1.71
CA LEU A 196 -4.31 17.77 0.56
C LEU A 196 -4.71 18.50 -0.72
N GLN A 197 -3.78 18.62 -1.66
CA GLN A 197 -4.05 19.26 -2.94
C GLN A 197 -4.68 18.25 -3.91
N PRO A 198 -5.77 18.60 -4.59
CA PRO A 198 -6.31 17.75 -5.65
C PRO A 198 -5.27 17.47 -6.74
N VAL A 199 -5.20 16.24 -7.20
CA VAL A 199 -4.34 15.85 -8.32
C VAL A 199 -5.20 15.18 -9.37
N ASP A 200 -5.07 15.64 -10.60
CA ASP A 200 -5.74 15.01 -11.75
C ASP A 200 -4.97 13.75 -12.15
N VAL A 201 -5.29 12.63 -11.49
CA VAL A 201 -4.73 11.32 -11.77
C VAL A 201 -5.56 10.64 -12.83
N THR A 202 -4.91 10.21 -13.91
CA THR A 202 -5.55 9.55 -15.05
C THR A 202 -5.31 8.03 -15.04
N LEU A 203 -6.04 7.31 -15.86
CA LEU A 203 -5.88 5.85 -16.01
C LEU A 203 -4.53 5.47 -16.64
N GLU A 204 -3.92 6.37 -17.40
CA GLU A 204 -2.63 6.21 -18.07
C GLU A 204 -1.45 6.45 -17.14
N ASP A 205 -1.64 7.15 -16.02
CA ASP A 205 -0.59 7.37 -15.04
C ASP A 205 -0.11 6.05 -14.43
N LEU A 206 1.19 5.97 -14.15
CA LEU A 206 1.75 4.82 -13.41
C LEU A 206 1.22 4.80 -11.98
N ALA A 207 0.73 3.64 -11.57
CA ALA A 207 0.29 3.38 -10.20
C ALA A 207 1.34 2.59 -9.40
N PHE A 208 1.93 1.57 -10.02
CA PHE A 208 2.88 0.68 -9.35
C PHE A 208 4.09 0.35 -10.22
N LEU A 209 5.24 0.24 -9.57
CA LEU A 209 6.37 -0.54 -10.07
C LEU A 209 6.40 -1.85 -9.25
N GLN A 210 6.00 -2.94 -9.91
CA GLN A 210 5.86 -4.23 -9.28
C GLN A 210 7.00 -5.16 -9.68
N TYR A 211 7.90 -5.43 -8.76
CA TYR A 211 9.06 -6.28 -9.02
C TYR A 211 8.70 -7.75 -8.93
N THR A 212 9.16 -8.51 -9.92
CA THR A 212 9.02 -9.97 -9.96
C THR A 212 10.39 -10.61 -9.97
N GLY A 213 10.57 -11.66 -9.16
CA GLY A 213 11.76 -12.53 -9.26
C GLY A 213 11.70 -13.26 -10.60
N GLY A 214 12.59 -12.90 -11.53
CA GLY A 214 12.75 -13.63 -12.78
C GLY A 214 13.38 -15.01 -12.51
N THR A 215 12.96 -16.03 -13.26
CA THR A 215 13.56 -17.37 -13.22
C THR A 215 15.03 -17.40 -13.68
N THR A 216 15.53 -16.31 -14.25
CA THR A 216 16.81 -16.26 -14.97
C THR A 216 17.73 -15.11 -14.57
N GLY A 217 17.48 -14.35 -13.49
CA GLY A 217 18.37 -13.24 -13.14
C GLY A 217 17.79 -12.19 -12.21
N VAL A 218 18.22 -10.98 -12.45
CA VAL A 218 17.89 -9.79 -11.66
C VAL A 218 16.39 -9.48 -11.75
N ALA A 219 15.75 -9.17 -10.63
CA ALA A 219 14.34 -8.80 -10.59
C ALA A 219 14.07 -7.56 -11.49
N LYS A 220 12.96 -7.62 -12.22
CA LYS A 220 12.50 -6.54 -13.12
C LYS A 220 11.21 -5.94 -12.59
N GLY A 221 11.09 -4.62 -12.68
CA GLY A 221 9.88 -3.88 -12.30
C GLY A 221 8.88 -3.82 -13.46
N ALA A 222 7.71 -4.44 -13.31
CA ALA A 222 6.61 -4.22 -14.24
C ALA A 222 5.97 -2.86 -13.96
N GLU A 223 5.82 -2.05 -15.00
CA GLU A 223 5.10 -0.78 -14.96
C GLU A 223 3.59 -1.06 -15.06
N LEU A 224 2.87 -0.78 -13.98
CA LEU A 224 1.42 -0.98 -13.92
C LEU A 224 0.74 0.38 -13.79
N THR A 225 -0.06 0.73 -14.80
CA THR A 225 -0.89 1.94 -14.78
C THR A 225 -2.13 1.75 -13.92
N HIS A 226 -2.82 2.86 -13.60
CA HIS A 226 -4.14 2.79 -12.98
C HIS A 226 -5.12 1.96 -13.82
N ALA A 227 -5.06 2.04 -15.16
CA ALA A 227 -5.88 1.24 -16.07
C ALA A 227 -5.63 -0.27 -15.92
N ASN A 228 -4.37 -0.70 -15.80
CA ASN A 228 -4.05 -2.12 -15.66
C ASN A 228 -4.65 -2.72 -14.39
N ILE A 229 -4.50 -2.03 -13.27
CA ILE A 229 -5.07 -2.47 -11.98
C ILE A 229 -6.59 -2.41 -12.04
N MET A 230 -7.16 -1.35 -12.61
CA MET A 230 -8.60 -1.19 -12.76
C MET A 230 -9.22 -2.31 -13.59
N ALA A 231 -8.61 -2.65 -14.73
CA ALA A 231 -9.07 -3.75 -15.58
C ALA A 231 -9.09 -5.08 -14.81
N ASN A 232 -8.01 -5.40 -14.12
CA ASN A 232 -7.92 -6.65 -13.35
C ASN A 232 -8.90 -6.67 -12.17
N MET A 233 -9.05 -5.56 -11.46
CA MET A 233 -10.01 -5.42 -10.36
C MET A 233 -11.45 -5.59 -10.85
N GLN A 234 -11.82 -5.00 -12.00
CA GLN A 234 -13.14 -5.16 -12.59
C GLN A 234 -13.38 -6.60 -13.05
N GLN A 235 -12.40 -7.23 -13.73
CA GLN A 235 -12.48 -8.61 -14.13
C GLN A 235 -12.69 -9.56 -12.95
N ALA A 236 -11.88 -9.42 -11.88
CA ALA A 236 -12.04 -10.22 -10.67
C ALA A 236 -13.42 -9.97 -10.03
N GLY A 237 -13.85 -8.70 -9.99
CA GLY A 237 -15.15 -8.31 -9.45
C GLY A 237 -16.34 -8.94 -10.20
N GLU A 238 -16.25 -9.15 -11.51
CA GLU A 238 -17.30 -9.86 -12.28
C GLU A 238 -17.48 -11.32 -11.83
N TRP A 239 -16.38 -11.99 -11.47
CA TRP A 239 -16.43 -13.39 -11.05
C TRP A 239 -16.88 -13.55 -9.59
N ILE A 240 -16.39 -12.69 -8.70
CA ILE A 240 -16.67 -12.84 -7.28
C ILE A 240 -17.86 -12.00 -6.80
N GLY A 241 -18.18 -10.89 -7.47
CA GLY A 241 -19.16 -9.90 -7.01
C GLY A 241 -20.56 -10.46 -6.74
N ARG A 242 -20.91 -11.58 -7.38
CA ARG A 242 -22.19 -12.29 -7.18
C ARG A 242 -22.25 -13.04 -5.85
N HIS A 243 -21.09 -13.36 -5.29
CA HIS A 243 -20.93 -14.11 -4.05
C HIS A 243 -20.56 -13.20 -2.89
N VAL A 244 -20.37 -11.89 -3.14
CA VAL A 244 -19.95 -10.89 -2.18
C VAL A 244 -21.11 -9.95 -1.87
N ARG A 245 -21.38 -9.72 -0.60
CA ARG A 245 -22.32 -8.73 -0.11
C ARG A 245 -21.58 -7.46 0.30
N ASP A 246 -21.89 -6.37 -0.38
CA ASP A 246 -21.23 -5.08 -0.13
C ASP A 246 -21.31 -4.66 1.34
N GLY A 247 -20.16 -4.37 1.93
CA GLY A 247 -19.99 -3.93 3.31
C GLY A 247 -20.15 -5.02 4.38
N GLU A 248 -20.40 -6.29 4.02
CA GLU A 248 -20.63 -7.37 5.01
C GLU A 248 -19.50 -8.38 5.07
N GLU A 249 -18.67 -8.44 4.04
CA GLU A 249 -17.66 -9.48 3.92
C GLU A 249 -16.41 -9.26 4.78
N VAL A 250 -15.76 -10.37 5.10
CA VAL A 250 -14.44 -10.37 5.75
C VAL A 250 -13.48 -11.20 4.91
N ILE A 251 -12.44 -10.58 4.41
CA ILE A 251 -11.37 -11.26 3.68
C ILE A 251 -10.15 -11.47 4.57
N VAL A 252 -9.67 -12.71 4.66
CA VAL A 252 -8.40 -13.03 5.34
C VAL A 252 -7.26 -12.76 4.39
N THR A 253 -6.45 -11.76 4.71
CA THR A 253 -5.31 -11.30 3.92
C THR A 253 -4.03 -11.89 4.50
N ALA A 254 -3.83 -13.19 4.24
CA ALA A 254 -2.66 -13.94 4.70
C ALA A 254 -1.48 -13.89 3.71
N LEU A 255 -1.77 -13.71 2.42
CA LEU A 255 -0.71 -13.50 1.42
C LEU A 255 -0.17 -12.07 1.52
N PRO A 256 1.11 -11.85 1.17
CA PRO A 256 1.73 -10.55 1.28
C PRO A 256 1.09 -9.50 0.37
N LEU A 257 0.69 -8.35 0.92
CA LEU A 257 0.14 -7.22 0.17
C LEU A 257 1.15 -6.57 -0.78
N TYR A 258 2.45 -6.71 -0.52
CA TYR A 258 3.47 -6.23 -1.46
C TYR A 258 3.57 -7.11 -2.72
N HIS A 259 2.87 -8.26 -2.77
CA HIS A 259 2.76 -9.11 -3.95
C HIS A 259 1.49 -8.77 -4.73
N ILE A 260 1.61 -8.64 -6.07
CA ILE A 260 0.54 -8.13 -6.95
C ILE A 260 -0.79 -8.89 -6.82
N PHE A 261 -0.75 -10.20 -6.62
CA PHE A 261 -1.97 -10.99 -6.46
C PHE A 261 -2.78 -10.53 -5.25
N CYS A 262 -2.16 -10.47 -4.07
CA CYS A 262 -2.84 -10.07 -2.85
C CYS A 262 -3.21 -8.58 -2.86
N LEU A 263 -2.34 -7.74 -3.43
CA LEU A 263 -2.62 -6.32 -3.64
C LEU A 263 -3.92 -6.12 -4.42
N THR A 264 -4.08 -6.82 -5.55
CA THR A 264 -5.26 -6.65 -6.40
C THR A 264 -6.46 -7.41 -5.85
N ALA A 265 -6.32 -8.71 -5.60
CA ALA A 265 -7.44 -9.57 -5.20
C ALA A 265 -7.96 -9.24 -3.80
N ASN A 266 -7.07 -9.06 -2.80
CA ASN A 266 -7.51 -8.81 -1.42
C ASN A 266 -7.71 -7.32 -1.14
N LEU A 267 -6.67 -6.50 -1.40
CA LEU A 267 -6.77 -5.08 -1.04
C LEU A 267 -7.74 -4.34 -1.97
N MET A 268 -7.51 -4.35 -3.28
CA MET A 268 -8.26 -3.47 -4.19
C MET A 268 -9.70 -3.94 -4.40
N VAL A 269 -9.90 -5.22 -4.75
CA VAL A 269 -11.24 -5.75 -5.03
C VAL A 269 -12.13 -5.69 -3.80
N PHE A 270 -11.65 -6.15 -2.64
CA PHE A 270 -12.47 -6.17 -1.43
C PHE A 270 -12.64 -4.79 -0.79
N THR A 271 -11.73 -3.84 -1.02
CA THR A 271 -11.97 -2.43 -0.65
C THR A 271 -13.13 -1.84 -1.44
N ARG A 272 -13.23 -2.10 -2.76
CA ARG A 272 -14.36 -1.67 -3.59
C ARG A 272 -15.71 -2.18 -3.04
N HIS A 273 -15.74 -3.39 -2.51
CA HIS A 273 -16.93 -4.00 -1.90
C HIS A 273 -17.15 -3.61 -0.44
N GLY A 274 -16.34 -2.72 0.15
CA GLY A 274 -16.47 -2.32 1.55
C GLY A 274 -16.22 -3.44 2.55
N ALA A 275 -15.49 -4.47 2.16
CA ALA A 275 -15.20 -5.61 3.02
C ALA A 275 -14.14 -5.26 4.09
N LYS A 276 -14.18 -5.99 5.21
CA LYS A 276 -13.14 -5.93 6.24
C LYS A 276 -11.95 -6.78 5.83
N ASN A 277 -10.79 -6.16 5.63
CA ASN A 277 -9.52 -6.87 5.43
C ASN A 277 -8.90 -7.25 6.79
N LEU A 278 -8.81 -8.54 7.07
CA LEU A 278 -8.11 -9.08 8.22
C LEU A 278 -6.66 -9.36 7.82
N LEU A 279 -5.77 -8.46 8.16
CA LEU A 279 -4.34 -8.50 7.85
C LEU A 279 -3.62 -9.48 8.80
N ILE A 280 -2.92 -10.47 8.23
CA ILE A 280 -2.20 -11.52 8.97
C ILE A 280 -0.70 -11.37 8.73
#